data_3b68d0b36e31ed713b876660c5dc0dd3
#
_entry.id   3b68d0b36e31ed713b876660c5dc0dd3
#
_cell.length_a   1.000
_cell.length_b   1.000
_cell.length_c   1.000
_cell.angle_alpha   90.00
_cell.angle_beta   90.00
_cell.angle_gamma   90.00
#
_symmetry.space_group_name_H-M   'P 1'
#
loop_
_entity.id
_entity.type
_entity.pdbx_description
1 polymer ?
#
loop_
_entity_poly.entity_id
_entity_poly.type
_entity_poly.pdbx_seq_one_letter_code
_entity_poly.pdbx_strand_id
1 'polypeptide(L)'
;MGLDNGIEIKRKDNLPNCVLCFDNDEWRKQRGYDLEVAYWRKCWNVRAIIFDVLRRGDDNDSVIDITREELVEIIRRLEDDLHYFDFLEGEWGSCLWEWNTFRRIQKRNMKNLKKLARMMKRHPEIEVIFYDSY
;
A
#
# COMPACT_ATOMS: atom_id res chain seq x y z
N MET A 1 -5.51 18.91 -7.69
CA MET A 1 -4.76 18.05 -6.78
C MET A 1 -5.27 16.64 -6.85
N GLY A 2 -4.40 15.69 -6.81
CA GLY A 2 -4.75 14.29 -6.89
C GLY A 2 -4.68 13.60 -5.54
N LEU A 3 -5.44 12.54 -5.37
CA LEU A 3 -5.32 11.66 -4.24
C LEU A 3 -4.14 10.72 -4.45
N ASP A 4 -3.16 10.79 -3.58
CA ASP A 4 -2.04 9.86 -3.53
C ASP A 4 -2.02 9.15 -2.19
N ASN A 5 -1.88 7.82 -2.23
CA ASN A 5 -1.79 6.99 -1.05
C ASN A 5 -0.61 6.05 -1.17
N GLY A 6 0.00 5.74 -0.04
CA GLY A 6 1.09 4.79 -0.03
C GLY A 6 1.31 4.14 1.31
N ILE A 7 1.96 2.99 1.28
CA ILE A 7 2.44 2.29 2.47
C ILE A 7 3.95 2.28 2.38
N GLU A 8 4.61 2.81 3.40
CA GLU A 8 6.05 3.02 3.43
C GLU A 8 6.67 2.45 4.70
N ILE A 9 7.95 2.09 4.60
CA ILE A 9 8.76 1.74 5.76
C ILE A 9 9.54 2.99 6.15
N LYS A 10 9.45 3.39 7.40
CA LYS A 10 10.18 4.55 7.92
C LYS A 10 11.66 4.25 8.07
N ARG A 11 12.49 5.27 7.81
CA ARG A 11 13.94 5.26 8.11
C ARG A 11 14.67 4.09 7.45
N LYS A 12 14.65 4.07 6.12
CA LYS A 12 15.30 3.00 5.35
C LYS A 12 16.77 2.75 5.71
N ASP A 13 17.45 3.74 6.31
CA ASP A 13 18.85 3.63 6.69
C ASP A 13 19.11 2.55 7.74
N ASN A 14 18.09 2.20 8.52
CA ASN A 14 18.18 1.21 9.59
C ASN A 14 17.52 -0.12 9.22
N LEU A 15 17.28 -0.35 7.94
CA LEU A 15 16.53 -1.51 7.48
C LEU A 15 17.44 -2.68 7.13
N PRO A 16 16.98 -3.92 7.33
CA PRO A 16 17.70 -5.09 6.84
C PRO A 16 17.90 -5.04 5.33
N ASN A 17 19.00 -5.61 4.82
CA ASN A 17 19.30 -5.61 3.39
C ASN A 17 18.19 -6.22 2.53
N CYS A 18 17.40 -7.14 3.09
CA CYS A 18 16.29 -7.77 2.36
C CYS A 18 15.16 -6.79 1.99
N VAL A 19 15.14 -5.60 2.59
CA VAL A 19 14.15 -4.56 2.25
C VAL A 19 14.31 -4.06 0.82
N LEU A 20 15.51 -4.18 0.25
CA LEU A 20 15.78 -3.74 -1.12
C LEU A 20 15.16 -4.65 -2.19
N CYS A 21 14.45 -5.70 -1.76
CA CYS A 21 13.84 -6.70 -2.66
C CYS A 21 12.43 -6.34 -3.13
N PHE A 22 11.89 -5.19 -2.74
CA PHE A 22 10.57 -4.78 -3.20
C PHE A 22 10.58 -4.35 -4.66
N ASP A 23 9.57 -4.80 -5.39
CA ASP A 23 9.40 -4.50 -6.80
C ASP A 23 8.64 -3.18 -6.96
N ASN A 24 9.35 -2.10 -7.16
CA ASN A 24 8.81 -0.76 -7.33
C ASN A 24 9.51 -0.05 -8.49
N ASP A 25 8.87 1.00 -8.98
CA ASP A 25 9.47 1.87 -9.98
C ASP A 25 10.73 2.54 -9.42
N GLU A 26 11.78 2.62 -10.23
CA GLU A 26 13.08 3.12 -9.77
C GLU A 26 13.01 4.52 -9.18
N TRP A 27 12.24 5.42 -9.81
CA TRP A 27 12.13 6.79 -9.33
C TRP A 27 11.49 6.88 -7.95
N ARG A 28 10.65 5.91 -7.59
CA ARG A 28 10.04 5.85 -6.26
C ARG A 28 11.00 5.34 -5.21
N LYS A 29 11.87 4.40 -5.58
CA LYS A 29 12.90 3.89 -4.66
C LYS A 29 13.87 4.95 -4.20
N GLN A 30 14.07 6.00 -5.01
CA GLN A 30 14.99 7.08 -4.71
C GLN A 30 14.37 8.25 -3.95
N ARG A 31 13.10 8.14 -3.61
CA ARG A 31 12.34 9.23 -3.03
C ARG A 31 12.47 9.27 -1.50
N GLY A 32 13.27 10.23 -0.99
CA GLY A 32 13.37 10.50 0.43
C GLY A 32 14.05 9.42 1.27
N TYR A 33 13.81 9.47 2.58
CA TYR A 33 14.39 8.56 3.56
C TYR A 33 13.53 7.32 3.81
N ASP A 34 12.27 7.36 3.43
CA ASP A 34 11.34 6.27 3.63
C ASP A 34 11.30 5.41 2.38
N LEU A 35 11.13 4.11 2.56
CA LEU A 35 11.03 3.17 1.45
C LEU A 35 9.58 2.88 1.14
N GLU A 36 9.13 3.26 -0.07
CA GLU A 36 7.77 2.99 -0.51
C GLU A 36 7.60 1.53 -0.91
N VAL A 37 6.63 0.87 -0.30
CA VAL A 37 6.32 -0.54 -0.56
C VAL A 37 5.14 -0.67 -1.52
N ALA A 38 4.12 0.17 -1.35
CA ALA A 38 2.95 0.18 -2.21
C ALA A 38 2.49 1.61 -2.44
N TYR A 39 1.93 1.87 -3.61
CA TYR A 39 1.48 3.20 -4.00
C TYR A 39 0.22 3.11 -4.85
N TRP A 40 -0.71 4.04 -4.58
CA TRP A 40 -1.94 4.18 -5.36
C TRP A 40 -2.17 5.65 -5.68
N ARG A 41 -2.69 5.91 -6.88
CA ARG A 41 -3.06 7.25 -7.29
C ARG A 41 -4.55 7.29 -7.65
N LYS A 42 -5.29 8.13 -6.96
CA LYS A 42 -6.74 8.31 -7.14
C LYS A 42 -7.52 7.00 -7.06
N CYS A 43 -7.10 6.09 -6.21
CA CYS A 43 -7.78 4.83 -5.98
C CYS A 43 -8.64 4.93 -4.72
N TRP A 44 -9.81 5.52 -4.87
CA TRP A 44 -10.72 5.81 -3.76
C TRP A 44 -11.18 4.56 -3.01
N ASN A 45 -11.35 3.46 -3.73
CA ASN A 45 -11.69 2.17 -3.13
C ASN A 45 -10.61 1.65 -2.20
N VAL A 46 -9.35 1.76 -2.60
CA VAL A 46 -8.21 1.37 -1.78
C VAL A 46 -8.15 2.23 -0.52
N ARG A 47 -8.26 3.54 -0.70
CA ARG A 47 -8.27 4.48 0.43
C ARG A 47 -9.37 4.14 1.42
N ALA A 48 -10.57 3.90 0.94
CA ALA A 48 -11.72 3.57 1.78
C ALA A 48 -11.47 2.28 2.59
N ILE A 49 -10.92 1.26 1.97
CA ILE A 49 -10.60 0.00 2.63
C ILE A 49 -9.57 0.22 3.73
N ILE A 50 -8.49 0.93 3.44
CA ILE A 50 -7.42 1.15 4.40
C ILE A 50 -7.92 1.96 5.60
N PHE A 51 -8.65 3.05 5.37
CA PHE A 51 -9.22 3.83 6.47
C PHE A 51 -10.23 3.04 7.30
N ASP A 52 -11.00 2.16 6.67
CA ASP A 52 -11.93 1.31 7.41
C ASP A 52 -11.22 0.33 8.34
N VAL A 53 -10.09 -0.21 7.90
CA VAL A 53 -9.26 -1.10 8.74
C VAL A 53 -8.62 -0.32 9.88
N LEU A 54 -8.00 0.81 9.57
CA LEU A 54 -7.24 1.59 10.57
C LEU A 54 -8.16 2.28 11.56
N ARG A 55 -9.34 2.72 11.13
CA ARG A 55 -10.37 3.39 11.95
C ARG A 55 -9.84 4.60 12.70
N ARG A 56 -8.85 5.27 12.15
CA ARG A 56 -8.26 6.47 12.71
C ARG A 56 -7.62 7.29 11.60
N GLY A 57 -7.29 8.52 11.90
CA GLY A 57 -6.74 9.44 10.94
C GLY A 57 -7.84 10.27 10.29
N ASP A 58 -7.46 11.44 9.87
CA ASP A 58 -8.35 12.41 9.24
C ASP A 58 -8.09 12.52 7.76
N ASP A 59 -8.87 13.34 7.11
CA ASP A 59 -8.66 13.69 5.72
C ASP A 59 -7.36 14.48 5.56
N ASN A 60 -6.77 14.36 4.39
CA ASN A 60 -5.63 15.14 3.91
C ASN A 60 -4.32 14.98 4.67
N ASP A 61 -3.30 14.62 3.95
CA ASP A 61 -1.91 14.60 4.40
C ASP A 61 -1.70 13.89 5.73
N SER A 62 -2.56 12.92 6.02
CA SER A 62 -2.43 12.10 7.21
C SER A 62 -1.31 11.09 7.05
N VAL A 63 -0.58 10.88 8.14
CA VAL A 63 0.41 9.82 8.25
C VAL A 63 0.00 8.97 9.46
N ILE A 64 -0.24 7.70 9.22
CA ILE A 64 -0.78 6.78 10.22
C ILE A 64 0.13 5.57 10.36
N ASP A 65 0.55 5.27 11.59
CA ASP A 65 1.31 4.04 11.85
C ASP A 65 0.43 2.82 11.65
N ILE A 66 1.01 1.77 11.04
CA ILE A 66 0.31 0.52 10.75
C ILE A 66 0.96 -0.60 11.56
N THR A 67 0.15 -1.33 12.33
CA THR A 67 0.61 -2.57 12.97
C THR A 67 0.61 -3.71 11.95
N ARG A 68 1.33 -4.79 12.27
CA ARG A 68 1.36 -5.97 11.39
C ARG A 68 -0.03 -6.56 11.22
N GLU A 69 -0.81 -6.63 12.29
CA GLU A 69 -2.18 -7.16 12.27
C GLU A 69 -3.08 -6.34 11.36
N GLU A 70 -2.95 -5.02 11.43
CA GLU A 70 -3.68 -4.12 10.54
C GLU A 70 -3.25 -4.32 9.07
N LEU A 71 -1.96 -4.46 8.83
CA LEU A 71 -1.46 -4.71 7.47
C LEU A 71 -1.99 -6.02 6.90
N VAL A 72 -2.02 -7.08 7.69
CA VAL A 72 -2.57 -8.37 7.26
C VAL A 72 -4.04 -8.24 6.89
N GLU A 73 -4.82 -7.51 7.67
CA GLU A 73 -6.23 -7.28 7.38
C GLU A 73 -6.42 -6.42 6.12
N ILE A 74 -5.59 -5.39 5.93
CA ILE A 74 -5.60 -4.58 4.72
C ILE A 74 -5.35 -5.47 3.49
N ILE A 75 -4.34 -6.32 3.55
CA ILE A 75 -3.99 -7.24 2.45
C ILE A 75 -5.19 -8.13 2.12
N ARG A 76 -5.80 -8.73 3.13
CA ARG A 76 -6.95 -9.62 2.93
C ARG A 76 -8.08 -8.90 2.21
N ARG A 77 -8.41 -7.70 2.66
CA ARG A 77 -9.53 -6.94 2.10
C ARG A 77 -9.24 -6.42 0.70
N LEU A 78 -7.99 -6.03 0.43
CA LEU A 78 -7.60 -5.62 -0.92
C LEU A 78 -7.62 -6.79 -1.90
N GLU A 79 -7.25 -7.99 -1.46
CA GLU A 79 -7.35 -9.18 -2.29
C GLU A 79 -8.81 -9.53 -2.61
N ASP A 80 -9.68 -9.46 -1.61
CA ASP A 80 -11.11 -9.70 -1.82
C ASP A 80 -11.71 -8.69 -2.81
N ASP A 81 -11.33 -7.43 -2.69
CA ASP A 81 -11.76 -6.37 -3.59
C ASP A 81 -11.32 -6.65 -5.03
N LEU A 82 -10.07 -7.05 -5.21
CA LEU A 82 -9.53 -7.37 -6.53
C LEU A 82 -10.26 -8.56 -7.16
N HIS A 83 -10.52 -9.60 -6.38
CA HIS A 83 -11.28 -10.76 -6.85
C HIS A 83 -12.70 -10.40 -7.25
N TYR A 84 -13.34 -9.51 -6.49
CA TYR A 84 -14.68 -9.05 -6.82
C TYR A 84 -14.73 -8.36 -8.17
N PHE A 85 -13.78 -7.49 -8.45
CA PHE A 85 -13.71 -6.80 -9.74
C PHE A 85 -13.29 -7.72 -10.88
N ASP A 86 -12.44 -8.72 -10.64
CA ASP A 86 -12.13 -9.76 -11.63
C ASP A 86 -13.39 -10.55 -11.97
N PHE A 87 -14.19 -10.89 -10.97
CA PHE A 87 -15.45 -11.60 -11.17
C PHE A 87 -16.44 -10.80 -12.02
N LEU A 88 -16.46 -9.48 -11.86
CA LEU A 88 -17.29 -8.59 -12.66
C LEU A 88 -16.69 -8.26 -14.04
N GLU A 89 -15.70 -9.02 -14.48
CA GLU A 89 -15.00 -8.83 -15.75
C GLU A 89 -14.37 -7.45 -15.89
N GLY A 90 -13.89 -6.92 -14.75
CA GLY A 90 -13.19 -5.66 -14.74
C GLY A 90 -14.06 -4.42 -14.77
N GLU A 91 -15.32 -4.51 -14.42
CA GLU A 91 -16.13 -3.31 -14.18
C GLU A 91 -15.52 -2.49 -13.06
N TRP A 92 -15.06 -1.29 -13.40
CA TRP A 92 -14.21 -0.51 -12.54
C TRP A 92 -14.47 0.98 -12.72
N GLY A 93 -14.60 1.72 -11.67
CA GLY A 93 -14.93 3.14 -11.79
C GLY A 93 -14.29 4.07 -10.77
N SER A 94 -13.47 3.58 -9.85
CA SER A 94 -13.01 4.39 -8.72
C SER A 94 -11.52 4.73 -8.74
N CYS A 95 -10.83 4.48 -9.85
CA CYS A 95 -9.39 4.71 -9.97
C CYS A 95 -9.05 5.47 -11.24
N LEU A 96 -7.95 6.24 -11.20
CA LEU A 96 -7.43 6.94 -12.38
C LEU A 96 -6.96 5.96 -13.45
N TRP A 97 -6.37 4.84 -13.03
CA TRP A 97 -5.83 3.84 -13.95
C TRP A 97 -6.95 3.05 -14.60
N GLU A 98 -6.79 2.70 -15.89
CA GLU A 98 -7.71 1.77 -16.52
C GLU A 98 -7.57 0.39 -15.87
N TRP A 99 -8.56 -0.49 -16.06
CA TRP A 99 -8.65 -1.74 -15.29
C TRP A 99 -7.39 -2.62 -15.39
N ASN A 100 -6.88 -2.84 -16.60
CA ASN A 100 -5.72 -3.72 -16.78
C ASN A 100 -4.47 -3.16 -16.10
N THR A 101 -4.28 -1.86 -16.16
CA THR A 101 -3.19 -1.18 -15.48
C THR A 101 -3.33 -1.28 -13.97
N PHE A 102 -4.51 -0.99 -13.44
CA PHE A 102 -4.80 -1.11 -12.01
C PHE A 102 -4.54 -2.54 -11.53
N ARG A 103 -5.09 -3.53 -12.23
CA ARG A 103 -4.95 -4.94 -11.87
C ARG A 103 -3.49 -5.36 -11.78
N ARG A 104 -2.69 -4.97 -12.75
CA ARG A 104 -1.24 -5.26 -12.77
C ARG A 104 -0.53 -4.60 -11.59
N ILE A 105 -0.77 -3.32 -11.36
CA ILE A 105 -0.15 -2.57 -10.26
C ILE A 105 -0.62 -3.12 -8.92
N GLN A 106 -1.89 -3.42 -8.78
CA GLN A 106 -2.44 -3.94 -7.53
C GLN A 106 -1.85 -5.31 -7.18
N LYS A 107 -1.68 -6.18 -8.14
CA LYS A 107 -1.02 -7.48 -7.91
C LYS A 107 0.42 -7.30 -7.45
N ARG A 108 1.15 -6.36 -8.03
CA ARG A 108 2.51 -6.03 -7.61
C ARG A 108 2.51 -5.49 -6.17
N ASN A 109 1.60 -4.56 -5.87
CA ASN A 109 1.47 -4.02 -4.53
C ASN A 109 1.14 -5.10 -3.50
N MET A 110 0.22 -6.00 -3.83
CA MET A 110 -0.14 -7.11 -2.94
C MET A 110 1.05 -8.01 -2.64
N LYS A 111 1.85 -8.33 -3.66
CA LYS A 111 3.07 -9.12 -3.49
C LYS A 111 4.04 -8.43 -2.55
N ASN A 112 4.25 -7.14 -2.73
CA ASN A 112 5.13 -6.35 -1.88
C ASN A 112 4.62 -6.27 -0.44
N LEU A 113 3.33 -6.05 -0.25
CA LEU A 113 2.72 -5.96 1.08
C LEU A 113 2.81 -7.29 1.82
N LYS A 114 2.65 -8.41 1.13
CA LYS A 114 2.82 -9.75 1.74
C LYS A 114 4.25 -9.97 2.19
N LYS A 115 5.23 -9.55 1.39
CA LYS A 115 6.65 -9.58 1.79
C LYS A 115 6.87 -8.73 3.04
N LEU A 116 6.30 -7.53 3.06
CA LEU A 116 6.42 -6.63 4.20
C LEU A 116 5.85 -7.26 5.47
N ALA A 117 4.68 -7.87 5.39
CA ALA A 117 4.06 -8.53 6.54
C ALA A 117 4.95 -9.65 7.11
N ARG A 118 5.58 -10.42 6.23
CA ARG A 118 6.54 -11.46 6.66
C ARG A 118 7.77 -10.85 7.31
N MET A 119 8.28 -9.75 6.76
CA MET A 119 9.44 -9.05 7.32
C MET A 119 9.13 -8.47 8.70
N MET A 120 7.95 -7.90 8.88
CA MET A 120 7.53 -7.35 10.18
C MET A 120 7.47 -8.44 11.26
N LYS A 121 7.15 -9.66 10.88
CA LYS A 121 7.15 -10.79 11.82
C LYS A 121 8.56 -11.14 12.29
N ARG A 122 9.54 -11.06 11.38
CA ARG A 122 10.96 -11.38 11.69
C ARG A 122 11.67 -10.18 12.31
N HIS A 123 11.25 -8.98 11.98
CA HIS A 123 11.89 -7.73 12.36
C HIS A 123 10.85 -6.79 12.97
N PRO A 124 10.43 -7.03 14.23
CA PRO A 124 9.38 -6.21 14.88
C PRO A 124 9.74 -4.73 15.00
N GLU A 125 11.02 -4.39 14.87
CA GLU A 125 11.52 -3.02 14.92
C GLU A 125 11.16 -2.19 13.68
N ILE A 126 10.70 -2.82 12.60
CA ILE A 126 10.30 -2.11 11.37
C ILE A 126 9.05 -1.30 11.64
N GLU A 127 9.14 0.00 11.37
CA GLU A 127 8.01 0.93 11.48
C GLU A 127 7.39 1.14 10.09
N VAL A 128 6.09 0.90 9.98
CA VAL A 128 5.34 1.02 8.74
C VAL A 128 4.28 2.09 8.88
N ILE A 129 4.15 2.91 7.85
CA ILE A 129 3.15 3.97 7.82
C ILE A 129 2.29 3.87 6.57
N PHE A 130 1.07 4.37 6.69
CA PHE A 130 0.22 4.73 5.57
C PHE A 130 0.18 6.24 5.46
N TYR A 131 0.42 6.78 4.28
CA TYR A 131 0.22 8.20 4.06
C TYR A 131 -0.95 8.43 3.11
N ASP A 132 -1.66 9.52 3.35
CA ASP A 132 -2.82 9.94 2.57
C ASP A 132 -2.63 11.40 2.18
N SER A 133 -2.37 11.65 0.93
CA SER A 133 -2.22 13.00 0.38
C SER A 133 -3.36 13.27 -0.60
N TYR A 134 -4.08 14.35 -0.34
CA TYR A 134 -5.38 14.57 -0.95
C TYR A 134 -5.49 15.91 -1.77
#